data_4a5c5dec3cb4c04fa83400a9baf0f7ee
#
_entry.id   4a5c5dec3cb4c04fa83400a9baf0f7ee
#
_cell.length_a   1.000
_cell.length_b   1.000
_cell.length_c   1.000
_cell.angle_alpha   90.00
_cell.angle_beta   90.00
_cell.angle_gamma   90.00
#
_symmetry.space_group_name_H-M   'P 1'
#
loop_
_entity.id
_entity.type
_entity.pdbx_description
1 polymer ?
#
loop_
_entity_poly.entity_id
_entity_poly.type
_entity_poly.pdbx_seq_one_letter_code
_entity_poly.pdbx_strand_id
1 'polypeptide(L)'
;MICVSTGQFKGINTSTLIKKLYKNGVQNIELSAGRYEKNIEKKIISLKKEHNLFLHNYFPRPKKDFILNLCSINPEIRKKSYKHVINGINLSSKIKSQCFSFHAGFLLDPNILEIGKKFARTKMRKKSDAIKDFIKIVNKLAKYAGGKK
;
A
#
# COMPACT_ATOMS: atom_id res chain seq x y z
N MET A 1 6.53 19.54 2.22
CA MET A 1 5.31 19.02 2.87
C MET A 1 5.71 17.88 3.78
N ILE A 2 5.19 17.85 5.03
CA ILE A 2 5.42 16.77 6.00
C ILE A 2 4.11 16.01 6.18
N CYS A 3 4.16 14.67 6.13
CA CYS A 3 3.01 13.79 6.36
C CYS A 3 3.24 12.93 7.59
N VAL A 4 2.20 12.69 8.37
CA VAL A 4 2.21 11.71 9.47
C VAL A 4 1.63 10.40 8.98
N SER A 5 2.42 9.31 9.09
CA SER A 5 1.98 7.98 8.64
C SER A 5 1.14 7.27 9.70
N THR A 6 0.00 6.72 9.29
CA THR A 6 -0.87 5.91 10.17
C THR A 6 -0.25 4.56 10.53
N GLY A 7 0.75 4.08 9.79
CA GLY A 7 1.40 2.79 10.00
C GLY A 7 2.12 2.63 11.33
N GLN A 8 2.49 3.74 11.98
CA GLN A 8 3.16 3.75 13.28
C GLN A 8 2.20 3.53 14.47
N PHE A 9 0.92 3.73 14.27
CA PHE A 9 -0.08 3.68 15.35
C PHE A 9 -0.75 2.32 15.40
N LYS A 10 -0.34 1.51 16.37
CA LYS A 10 -0.92 0.18 16.60
C LYS A 10 -2.20 0.27 17.44
N GLY A 11 -3.11 -0.69 17.26
CA GLY A 11 -4.27 -0.85 18.16
C GLY A 11 -5.47 0.09 17.93
N ILE A 12 -5.36 1.08 17.04
CA ILE A 12 -6.44 2.02 16.71
C ILE A 12 -6.95 1.82 15.29
N ASN A 13 -8.24 2.03 15.05
CA ASN A 13 -8.81 2.04 13.71
C ASN A 13 -8.35 3.27 12.93
N THR A 14 -8.01 3.09 11.65
CA THR A 14 -7.48 4.17 10.81
C THR A 14 -8.44 5.36 10.72
N SER A 15 -9.74 5.11 10.56
CA SER A 15 -10.74 6.19 10.51
C SER A 15 -10.81 7.03 11.79
N THR A 16 -10.64 6.40 12.95
CA THR A 16 -10.57 7.08 14.26
C THR A 16 -9.26 7.85 14.41
N LEU A 17 -8.14 7.25 13.98
CA LEU A 17 -6.82 7.86 14.04
C LEU A 17 -6.75 9.15 13.22
N ILE A 18 -7.29 9.14 11.99
CA ILE A 18 -7.33 10.33 11.13
C ILE A 18 -8.00 11.49 11.86
N LYS A 19 -9.18 11.26 12.43
CA LYS A 19 -9.90 12.31 13.21
C LYS A 19 -9.07 12.83 14.39
N LYS A 20 -8.37 11.94 15.10
CA LYS A 20 -7.49 12.34 16.22
C LYS A 20 -6.31 13.17 15.73
N LEU A 21 -5.61 12.75 14.67
CA LEU A 21 -4.48 13.47 14.11
C LEU A 21 -4.90 14.87 13.65
N TYR A 22 -6.01 14.96 12.94
CA TYR A 22 -6.53 16.25 12.48
C TYR A 22 -6.89 17.18 13.66
N LYS A 23 -7.59 16.66 14.71
CA LYS A 23 -7.92 17.44 15.90
C LYS A 23 -6.66 18.01 16.60
N ASN A 24 -5.50 17.37 16.40
CA ASN A 24 -4.21 17.82 16.91
C ASN A 24 -3.38 18.59 15.85
N GLY A 25 -4.01 19.16 14.83
CA GLY A 25 -3.37 20.05 13.85
C GLY A 25 -2.63 19.35 12.71
N VAL A 26 -2.68 18.01 12.60
CA VAL A 26 -2.04 17.25 11.51
C VAL A 26 -2.95 17.28 10.28
N GLN A 27 -2.58 18.05 9.26
CA GLN A 27 -3.37 18.19 8.02
C GLN A 27 -3.03 17.14 6.96
N ASN A 28 -1.77 16.72 6.88
CA ASN A 28 -1.30 15.79 5.85
C ASN A 28 -1.08 14.41 6.49
N ILE A 29 -1.85 13.42 6.06
CA ILE A 29 -1.85 12.08 6.66
C ILE A 29 -1.59 11.03 5.59
N GLU A 30 -0.56 10.23 5.79
CA GLU A 30 -0.27 9.06 4.97
C GLU A 30 -1.01 7.84 5.52
N LEU A 31 -1.89 7.29 4.71
CA LEU A 31 -2.63 6.07 5.02
C LEU A 31 -1.76 4.85 4.71
N SER A 32 -1.27 4.19 5.72
CA SER A 32 -0.43 3.00 5.62
C SER A 32 -0.96 1.90 6.53
N ALA A 33 -0.92 0.65 6.09
CA ALA A 33 -1.29 -0.56 6.83
C ALA A 33 -2.49 -0.39 7.80
N GLY A 34 -2.23 -0.23 9.08
CA GLY A 34 -3.26 -0.13 10.12
C GLY A 34 -3.91 -1.46 10.48
N ARG A 35 -5.06 -1.42 11.13
CA ARG A 35 -5.92 -2.59 11.36
C ARG A 35 -6.86 -2.81 10.18
N TYR A 36 -7.27 -4.08 9.95
CA TYR A 36 -8.41 -4.32 9.07
C TYR A 36 -9.66 -3.61 9.63
N GLU A 37 -10.29 -2.81 8.80
CA GLU A 37 -11.50 -2.09 9.15
C GLU A 37 -12.55 -2.30 8.06
N LYS A 38 -13.72 -2.84 8.46
CA LYS A 38 -14.83 -3.05 7.52
C LYS A 38 -15.29 -1.70 6.94
N ASN A 39 -15.49 -1.68 5.61
CA ASN A 39 -15.94 -0.50 4.88
C ASN A 39 -14.98 0.72 4.97
N ILE A 40 -13.69 0.48 5.22
CA ILE A 40 -12.70 1.55 5.39
C ILE A 40 -12.68 2.52 4.20
N GLU A 41 -12.80 2.03 2.96
CA GLU A 41 -12.81 2.89 1.77
C GLU A 41 -13.94 3.94 1.82
N LYS A 42 -15.16 3.53 2.18
CA LYS A 42 -16.30 4.46 2.33
C LYS A 42 -16.02 5.52 3.39
N LYS A 43 -15.45 5.10 4.53
CA LYS A 43 -15.10 6.01 5.62
C LYS A 43 -14.01 7.01 5.21
N ILE A 44 -12.98 6.55 4.50
CA ILE A 44 -11.91 7.44 4.00
C ILE A 44 -12.46 8.43 2.97
N ILE A 45 -13.33 7.98 2.06
CA ILE A 45 -13.96 8.87 1.08
C ILE A 45 -14.79 9.97 1.78
N SER A 46 -15.48 9.67 2.87
CA SER A 46 -16.22 10.68 3.63
C SER A 46 -15.31 11.69 4.34
N LEU A 47 -14.13 11.27 4.77
CA LEU A 47 -13.15 12.12 5.47
C LEU A 47 -12.29 12.99 4.53
N LYS A 48 -12.24 12.69 3.22
CA LYS A 48 -11.36 13.39 2.25
C LYS A 48 -11.60 14.90 2.12
N LYS A 49 -12.79 15.37 2.46
CA LYS A 49 -13.15 16.80 2.35
C LYS A 49 -12.41 17.66 3.37
N GLU A 50 -12.01 17.08 4.48
CA GLU A 50 -11.42 17.77 5.61
C GLU A 50 -9.91 17.55 5.73
N HIS A 51 -9.35 16.57 4.97
CA HIS A 51 -7.98 16.11 5.19
C HIS A 51 -7.25 15.88 3.87
N ASN A 52 -5.95 16.19 3.85
CA ASN A 52 -5.04 15.80 2.77
C ASN A 52 -4.57 14.37 3.04
N LEU A 53 -5.18 13.41 2.34
CA LEU A 53 -4.90 12.00 2.52
C LEU A 53 -4.04 11.47 1.38
N PHE A 54 -2.95 10.81 1.72
CA PHE A 54 -2.04 10.13 0.79
C PHE A 54 -2.08 8.65 1.05
N LEU A 55 -1.96 7.82 0.00
CA LEU A 55 -1.92 6.39 0.18
C LEU A 55 -0.51 5.85 0.09
N HIS A 56 -0.21 4.95 1.00
CA HIS A 56 1.00 4.14 0.98
C HIS A 56 0.67 2.66 0.92
N ASN A 57 1.66 1.92 0.47
CA ASN A 57 1.65 0.47 0.39
C ASN A 57 0.94 -0.20 1.58
N TYR A 58 0.17 -1.23 1.25
CA TYR A 58 -0.64 -2.05 2.12
C TYR A 58 -1.88 -1.36 2.71
N PHE A 59 -2.34 -0.26 2.09
CA PHE A 59 -3.62 0.33 2.43
C PHE A 59 -4.59 0.27 1.23
N PRO A 60 -5.88 -0.08 1.42
CA PRO A 60 -6.48 -0.54 2.68
C PRO A 60 -6.01 -1.96 3.05
N ARG A 61 -5.77 -2.21 4.36
CA ARG A 61 -5.35 -3.53 4.82
C ARG A 61 -6.39 -4.59 4.47
N PRO A 62 -6.01 -5.68 3.79
CA PRO A 62 -6.92 -6.77 3.44
C PRO A 62 -7.35 -7.56 4.69
N LYS A 63 -8.51 -8.22 4.62
CA LYS A 63 -9.02 -9.07 5.71
C LYS A 63 -8.05 -10.20 6.06
N LYS A 64 -7.41 -10.80 5.04
CA LYS A 64 -6.37 -11.83 5.19
C LYS A 64 -5.05 -11.24 4.73
N ASP A 65 -4.11 -11.11 5.66
CA ASP A 65 -2.80 -10.56 5.36
C ASP A 65 -2.03 -11.42 4.34
N PHE A 66 -1.20 -10.75 3.56
CA PHE A 66 -0.22 -11.36 2.67
C PHE A 66 0.96 -10.40 2.49
N ILE A 67 2.08 -10.89 2.00
CA ILE A 67 3.22 -10.04 1.68
C ILE A 67 3.07 -9.55 0.26
N LEU A 68 2.99 -8.22 0.10
CA LEU A 68 2.95 -7.60 -1.21
C LEU A 68 4.32 -7.76 -1.88
N ASN A 69 4.35 -8.47 -2.99
CA ASN A 69 5.56 -8.71 -3.77
C ASN A 69 5.24 -8.70 -5.27
N LEU A 70 5.44 -7.55 -5.91
CA LEU A 70 5.25 -7.41 -7.37
C LEU A 70 6.32 -8.16 -8.18
N CYS A 71 7.45 -8.47 -7.53
CA CYS A 71 8.55 -9.22 -8.14
C CYS A 71 8.47 -10.74 -7.87
N SER A 72 7.40 -11.23 -7.24
CA SER A 72 7.23 -12.64 -6.91
C SER A 72 7.35 -13.54 -8.14
N ILE A 73 8.04 -14.66 -8.00
CA ILE A 73 8.03 -15.74 -8.99
C ILE A 73 6.73 -16.55 -8.93
N ASN A 74 6.09 -16.56 -7.75
CA ASN A 74 4.78 -17.18 -7.58
C ASN A 74 3.70 -16.33 -8.26
N PRO A 75 3.02 -16.85 -9.30
CA PRO A 75 2.03 -16.09 -10.07
C PRO A 75 0.84 -15.64 -9.22
N GLU A 76 0.44 -16.43 -8.22
CA GLU A 76 -0.70 -16.07 -7.34
C GLU A 76 -0.35 -14.89 -6.42
N ILE A 77 0.86 -14.89 -5.83
CA ILE A 77 1.34 -13.77 -5.01
C ILE A 77 1.44 -12.52 -5.88
N ARG A 78 2.03 -12.63 -7.06
CA ARG A 78 2.17 -11.51 -8.01
C ARG A 78 0.82 -10.95 -8.43
N LYS A 79 -0.14 -11.80 -8.81
CA LYS A 79 -1.50 -11.41 -9.19
C LYS A 79 -2.22 -10.71 -8.04
N LYS A 80 -2.12 -11.25 -6.83
CA LYS A 80 -2.72 -10.67 -5.62
C LYS A 80 -2.10 -9.31 -5.29
N SER A 81 -0.78 -9.19 -5.40
CA SER A 81 -0.05 -7.95 -5.19
C SER A 81 -0.46 -6.88 -6.21
N TYR A 82 -0.51 -7.25 -7.49
CA TYR A 82 -0.96 -6.35 -8.55
C TYR A 82 -2.38 -5.85 -8.33
N LYS A 83 -3.31 -6.76 -7.99
CA LYS A 83 -4.70 -6.37 -7.68
C LYS A 83 -4.78 -5.42 -6.48
N HIS A 84 -3.97 -5.63 -5.46
CA HIS A 84 -3.94 -4.76 -4.29
C HIS A 84 -3.46 -3.34 -4.65
N VAL A 85 -2.42 -3.22 -5.48
CA VAL A 85 -1.93 -1.92 -5.97
C VAL A 85 -2.99 -1.22 -6.84
N ILE A 86 -3.68 -1.95 -7.72
CA ILE A 86 -4.80 -1.41 -8.50
C ILE A 86 -5.92 -0.86 -7.59
N ASN A 87 -6.25 -1.57 -6.51
CA ASN A 87 -7.23 -1.08 -5.53
C ASN A 87 -6.76 0.22 -4.86
N GLY A 88 -5.46 0.31 -4.51
CA GLY A 88 -4.83 1.52 -3.98
C GLY A 88 -4.94 2.70 -4.96
N ILE A 89 -4.62 2.49 -6.24
CA ILE A 89 -4.75 3.51 -7.29
C ILE A 89 -6.20 3.99 -7.42
N ASN A 90 -7.17 3.06 -7.43
CA ASN A 90 -8.58 3.41 -7.50
C ASN A 90 -9.05 4.23 -6.29
N LEU A 91 -8.60 3.87 -5.09
CA LEU A 91 -8.92 4.63 -3.89
C LEU A 91 -8.25 6.01 -3.91
N SER A 92 -6.98 6.11 -4.34
CA SER A 92 -6.26 7.38 -4.52
C SER A 92 -7.02 8.33 -5.43
N SER A 93 -7.50 7.84 -6.58
CA SER A 93 -8.34 8.63 -7.50
C SER A 93 -9.63 9.13 -6.82
N LYS A 94 -10.36 8.24 -6.11
CA LYS A 94 -11.61 8.58 -5.41
C LYS A 94 -11.43 9.66 -4.34
N ILE A 95 -10.30 9.64 -3.63
CA ILE A 95 -9.99 10.64 -2.59
C ILE A 95 -9.20 11.84 -3.13
N LYS A 96 -8.90 11.87 -4.42
CA LYS A 96 -8.07 12.89 -5.07
C LYS A 96 -6.69 13.02 -4.42
N SER A 97 -6.11 11.90 -4.02
CA SER A 97 -4.74 11.86 -3.48
C SER A 97 -3.74 12.27 -4.55
N GLN A 98 -2.82 13.15 -4.20
CA GLN A 98 -1.78 13.62 -5.13
C GLN A 98 -0.75 12.53 -5.47
N CYS A 99 -0.57 11.55 -4.59
CA CYS A 99 0.35 10.44 -4.84
C CYS A 99 -0.14 9.15 -4.15
N PHE A 100 0.34 8.03 -4.72
CA PHE A 100 0.28 6.71 -4.12
C PHE A 100 1.67 6.10 -4.18
N SER A 101 2.23 5.74 -3.03
CA SER A 101 3.56 5.13 -2.93
C SER A 101 3.47 3.66 -2.55
N PHE A 102 4.35 2.83 -3.09
CA PHE A 102 4.40 1.40 -2.77
C PHE A 102 5.81 0.82 -2.91
N HIS A 103 6.04 -0.29 -2.22
CA HIS A 103 7.29 -1.04 -2.32
C HIS A 103 7.30 -1.94 -3.56
N ALA A 104 8.46 -2.09 -4.19
CA ALA A 104 8.65 -2.99 -5.32
C ALA A 104 8.38 -4.46 -4.96
N GLY A 105 8.73 -4.85 -3.75
CA GLY A 105 8.65 -6.22 -3.26
C GLY A 105 10.01 -6.77 -2.84
N PHE A 106 10.15 -8.10 -2.90
CA PHE A 106 11.32 -8.83 -2.46
C PHE A 106 11.89 -9.69 -3.59
N LEU A 107 13.17 -10.00 -3.52
CA LEU A 107 13.81 -10.98 -4.43
C LEU A 107 13.48 -12.44 -4.10
N LEU A 108 12.69 -12.67 -3.08
CA LEU A 108 12.19 -13.98 -2.65
C LEU A 108 10.74 -13.80 -2.19
N ASP A 109 10.03 -14.89 -1.96
CA ASP A 109 8.68 -14.89 -1.40
C ASP A 109 8.74 -15.27 0.09
N PRO A 110 8.94 -14.29 1.00
CA PRO A 110 9.05 -14.59 2.42
C PRO A 110 7.68 -14.96 3.01
N ASN A 111 7.71 -15.75 4.09
CA ASN A 111 6.54 -15.93 4.92
C ASN A 111 6.34 -14.66 5.79
N ILE A 112 5.10 -14.38 6.22
CA ILE A 112 4.78 -13.25 7.11
C ILE A 112 5.62 -13.31 8.40
N LEU A 113 5.88 -14.50 8.93
CA LEU A 113 6.67 -14.71 10.14
C LEU A 113 8.19 -14.49 9.96
N GLU A 114 8.64 -14.35 8.73
CA GLU A 114 10.05 -14.10 8.39
C GLU A 114 10.36 -12.62 8.20
N ILE A 115 9.34 -11.76 8.11
CA ILE A 115 9.53 -10.31 7.96
C ILE A 115 10.28 -9.75 9.17
N GLY A 116 11.36 -9.01 8.91
CA GLY A 116 12.27 -8.47 9.93
C GLY A 116 13.36 -9.42 10.38
N LYS A 117 13.41 -10.64 9.82
CA LYS A 117 14.48 -11.62 10.08
C LYS A 117 15.43 -11.73 8.88
N LYS A 118 16.59 -12.37 9.10
CA LYS A 118 17.55 -12.66 8.03
C LYS A 118 17.00 -13.77 7.13
N PHE A 119 16.91 -13.50 5.83
CA PHE A 119 16.46 -14.47 4.84
C PHE A 119 17.59 -15.36 4.32
N ALA A 120 17.27 -16.61 3.98
CA ALA A 120 18.20 -17.50 3.29
C ALA A 120 18.41 -17.03 1.84
N ARG A 121 19.65 -16.70 1.47
CA ARG A 121 20.00 -16.19 0.12
C ARG A 121 19.83 -17.22 -0.99
N THR A 122 19.84 -18.50 -0.68
CA THR A 122 19.72 -19.62 -1.64
C THR A 122 18.41 -19.65 -2.42
N LYS A 123 17.36 -18.98 -1.91
CA LYS A 123 16.05 -18.89 -2.55
C LYS A 123 15.79 -17.54 -3.25
N MET A 124 16.82 -16.71 -3.40
CA MET A 124 16.65 -15.39 -3.99
C MET A 124 16.60 -15.47 -5.51
N ARG A 125 15.67 -14.73 -6.09
CA ARG A 125 15.58 -14.48 -7.52
C ARG A 125 16.76 -13.63 -7.99
N LYS A 126 17.21 -13.82 -9.23
CA LYS A 126 18.22 -12.95 -9.85
C LYS A 126 17.71 -11.51 -9.93
N LYS A 127 18.50 -10.56 -9.41
CA LYS A 127 18.11 -9.15 -9.30
C LYS A 127 17.75 -8.53 -10.64
N SER A 128 18.53 -8.81 -11.69
CA SER A 128 18.27 -8.30 -13.05
C SER A 128 16.90 -8.70 -13.59
N ASP A 129 16.46 -9.94 -13.34
CA ASP A 129 15.18 -10.44 -13.83
C ASP A 129 14.02 -9.83 -13.04
N ALA A 130 14.20 -9.68 -11.72
CA ALA A 130 13.23 -9.00 -10.87
C ALA A 130 13.03 -7.53 -11.30
N ILE A 131 14.10 -6.81 -11.60
CA ILE A 131 14.04 -5.42 -12.07
C ILE A 131 13.32 -5.33 -13.43
N LYS A 132 13.64 -6.21 -14.40
CA LYS A 132 12.97 -6.24 -15.70
C LYS A 132 11.46 -6.42 -15.56
N ASP A 133 11.04 -7.37 -14.72
CA ASP A 133 9.62 -7.62 -14.50
C ASP A 133 8.95 -6.48 -13.72
N PHE A 134 9.63 -5.91 -12.74
CA PHE A 134 9.13 -4.75 -12.01
C PHE A 134 8.87 -3.55 -12.93
N ILE A 135 9.81 -3.22 -13.82
CA ILE A 135 9.64 -2.14 -14.80
C ILE A 135 8.41 -2.39 -15.68
N LYS A 136 8.22 -3.62 -16.19
CA LYS A 136 7.03 -3.98 -16.96
C LYS A 136 5.73 -3.77 -16.18
N ILE A 137 5.74 -4.14 -14.89
CA ILE A 137 4.56 -4.00 -14.03
C ILE A 137 4.29 -2.53 -13.72
N VAL A 138 5.32 -1.75 -13.39
CA VAL A 138 5.18 -0.31 -13.12
C VAL A 138 4.64 0.42 -14.33
N ASN A 139 5.14 0.14 -15.54
CA ASN A 139 4.63 0.74 -16.77
C ASN A 139 3.13 0.43 -16.99
N LYS A 140 2.68 -0.81 -16.69
CA LYS A 140 1.25 -1.15 -16.74
C LYS A 140 0.43 -0.39 -15.69
N LEU A 141 0.96 -0.26 -14.48
CA LEU A 141 0.31 0.48 -13.39
C LEU A 141 0.24 1.97 -13.69
N ALA A 142 1.31 2.56 -14.24
CA ALA A 142 1.36 3.96 -14.65
C ALA A 142 0.34 4.27 -15.75
N LYS A 143 0.26 3.41 -16.77
CA LYS A 143 -0.77 3.53 -17.83
C LYS A 143 -2.19 3.44 -17.24
N TYR A 144 -2.42 2.51 -16.32
CA TYR A 144 -3.71 2.38 -15.64
C TYR A 144 -4.05 3.62 -14.81
N ALA A 145 -3.09 4.16 -14.06
CA ALA A 145 -3.27 5.35 -13.24
C ALA A 145 -3.53 6.61 -14.09
N GLY A 146 -2.84 6.75 -15.24
CA GLY A 146 -3.05 7.87 -16.18
C GLY A 146 -4.47 7.96 -16.73
N GLY A 147 -5.15 6.82 -16.91
CA GLY A 147 -6.56 6.77 -17.32
C GLY A 147 -7.57 7.03 -16.18
N LYS A 148 -7.11 7.38 -14.96
CA LYS A 148 -7.96 7.65 -13.78
C LYS A 148 -7.98 9.11 -13.33
N LYS A 149 -7.35 9.99 -14.12
CA LYS A 149 -7.35 11.45 -13.87
C LYS A 149 -8.70 12.07 -14.18
#